data_36593bd6d47514ff1e8fea96a9e25f87
#
_entry.id   36593bd6d47514ff1e8fea96a9e25f87
#
_cell.length_a   1.000
_cell.length_b   1.000
_cell.length_c   1.000
_cell.angle_alpha   90.00
_cell.angle_beta   90.00
_cell.angle_gamma   90.00
#
_symmetry.space_group_name_H-M   'P 1'
#
loop_
_entity.id
_entity.type
_entity.pdbx_description
1 polymer ?
#
loop_
_entity_poly.entity_id
_entity_poly.type
_entity_poly.pdbx_seq_one_letter_code
_entity_poly.pdbx_strand_id
1 'polypeptide(L)'
;GYFALCLALAAAGYATVASLLGAHRHHEGLIRSGENAVLAVCALYSVAALSLWYAILTKDFQVQYVAENTNLAMPTQYVLASLWGGQNGSILFWGWVLAIYTGTAVAFNRHRYRELMPYVVAVLAASCFFFAMLNIFSADPFTRLSFTPTDGRGLNPILQHPYMAIHPPLLYAGMVGMAVPFAFGIAALASRLLDN
;
A
#
# COMPACT_ATOMS: atom_id res chain seq x y z
N GLY A 1 10.57 2.48 -8.22
CA GLY A 1 9.41 1.81 -7.57
C GLY A 1 9.84 0.57 -6.81
N TYR A 2 10.46 -0.42 -7.44
CA TYR A 2 10.80 -1.71 -6.81
C TYR A 2 11.62 -1.57 -5.52
N PHE A 3 12.71 -0.78 -5.53
CA PHE A 3 13.51 -0.53 -4.32
C PHE A 3 12.71 0.10 -3.18
N ALA A 4 11.74 0.96 -3.51
CA ALA A 4 10.88 1.55 -2.48
C ALA A 4 9.98 0.48 -1.83
N LEU A 5 9.51 -0.52 -2.59
CA LEU A 5 8.76 -1.66 -2.03
C LEU A 5 9.63 -2.55 -1.14
N CYS A 6 10.87 -2.82 -1.54
CA CYS A 6 11.81 -3.58 -0.70
C CYS A 6 12.09 -2.87 0.64
N LEU A 7 12.29 -1.55 0.60
CA LEU A 7 12.46 -0.75 1.81
C LEU A 7 11.16 -0.69 2.63
N ALA A 8 9.99 -0.58 1.98
CA ALA A 8 8.69 -0.61 2.66
C ALA A 8 8.46 -1.94 3.37
N LEU A 9 8.84 -3.08 2.74
CA LEU A 9 8.79 -4.41 3.35
C LEU A 9 9.63 -4.45 4.63
N ALA A 10 10.90 -4.03 4.55
CA ALA A 10 11.80 -4.01 5.70
C ALA A 10 11.29 -3.09 6.82
N ALA A 11 10.82 -1.89 6.45
CA ALA A 11 10.29 -0.92 7.41
C ALA A 11 9.00 -1.41 8.08
N ALA A 12 8.10 -2.06 7.34
CA ALA A 12 6.86 -2.63 7.88
C ALA A 12 7.13 -3.79 8.84
N GLY A 13 8.05 -4.70 8.47
CA GLY A 13 8.50 -5.77 9.37
C GLY A 13 9.14 -5.21 10.64
N TYR A 14 10.02 -4.22 10.51
CA TYR A 14 10.61 -3.52 11.64
C TYR A 14 9.55 -2.86 12.53
N ALA A 15 8.60 -2.11 11.93
CA ALA A 15 7.53 -1.43 12.68
C ALA A 15 6.70 -2.42 13.49
N THR A 16 6.37 -3.57 12.92
CA THR A 16 5.63 -4.65 13.59
C THR A 16 6.39 -5.15 14.82
N VAL A 17 7.66 -5.53 14.64
CA VAL A 17 8.48 -6.10 15.71
C VAL A 17 8.81 -5.05 16.78
N ALA A 18 9.22 -3.84 16.38
CA ALA A 18 9.58 -2.76 17.30
C ALA A 18 8.38 -2.34 18.17
N SER A 19 7.18 -2.26 17.60
CA SER A 19 5.98 -1.89 18.34
C SER A 19 5.57 -2.97 19.35
N LEU A 20 5.60 -4.25 18.98
CA LEU A 20 5.29 -5.36 19.90
C LEU A 20 6.33 -5.47 21.03
N LEU A 21 7.61 -5.39 20.69
CA LEU A 21 8.68 -5.42 21.70
C LEU A 21 8.63 -4.19 22.59
N GLY A 22 8.31 -3.02 22.03
CA GLY A 22 8.13 -1.78 22.78
C GLY A 22 6.99 -1.88 23.78
N ALA A 23 5.84 -2.44 23.37
CA ALA A 23 4.72 -2.70 24.26
C ALA A 23 5.08 -3.67 25.37
N HIS A 24 5.69 -4.81 25.02
CA HIS A 24 6.04 -5.85 26.00
C HIS A 24 7.09 -5.39 27.02
N ARG A 25 8.06 -4.58 26.58
CA ARG A 25 9.16 -4.08 27.44
C ARG A 25 8.87 -2.70 28.05
N HIS A 26 7.72 -2.13 27.82
CA HIS A 26 7.36 -0.76 28.22
C HIS A 26 8.42 0.27 27.80
N HIS A 27 8.99 0.10 26.58
CA HIS A 27 10.09 0.92 26.06
C HIS A 27 9.58 1.95 25.05
N GLU A 28 9.32 3.16 25.51
CA GLU A 28 8.80 4.29 24.73
C GLU A 28 9.58 4.58 23.45
N GLY A 29 10.91 4.45 23.49
CA GLY A 29 11.77 4.68 22.31
C GLY A 29 11.49 3.70 21.17
N LEU A 30 11.23 2.42 21.49
CA LEU A 30 10.88 1.41 20.49
C LEU A 30 9.47 1.66 19.92
N ILE A 31 8.52 2.06 20.75
CA ILE A 31 7.17 2.41 20.31
C ILE A 31 7.23 3.57 19.31
N ARG A 32 7.89 4.66 19.66
CA ARG A 32 8.05 5.82 18.77
C ARG A 32 8.81 5.48 17.48
N SER A 33 9.80 4.60 17.56
CA SER A 33 10.54 4.14 16.39
C SER A 33 9.64 3.34 15.44
N GLY A 34 8.78 2.45 15.98
CA GLY A 34 7.78 1.72 15.22
C GLY A 34 6.75 2.65 14.54
N GLU A 35 6.25 3.67 15.26
CA GLU A 35 5.36 4.69 14.72
C GLU A 35 6.00 5.47 13.56
N ASN A 36 7.25 5.89 13.72
CA ASN A 36 7.98 6.58 12.66
C ASN A 36 8.26 5.67 11.45
N ALA A 37 8.53 4.39 11.69
CA ALA A 37 8.71 3.43 10.62
C ALA A 37 7.43 3.25 9.79
N VAL A 38 6.24 3.30 10.40
CA VAL A 38 4.96 3.30 9.67
C VAL A 38 4.82 4.53 8.78
N LEU A 39 5.22 5.71 9.24
CA LEU A 39 5.21 6.91 8.39
C LEU A 39 6.18 6.76 7.21
N ALA A 40 7.33 6.13 7.43
CA ALA A 40 8.26 5.78 6.34
C ALA A 40 7.63 4.75 5.36
N VAL A 41 6.90 3.74 5.84
CA VAL A 41 6.15 2.80 5.00
C VAL A 41 5.15 3.54 4.11
N CYS A 42 4.40 4.49 4.65
CA CYS A 42 3.45 5.31 3.89
C CYS A 42 4.17 6.11 2.78
N ALA A 43 5.28 6.75 3.09
CA ALA A 43 6.08 7.49 2.12
C ALA A 43 6.65 6.58 1.02
N LEU A 44 7.19 5.42 1.39
CA LEU A 44 7.79 4.46 0.46
C LEU A 44 6.76 3.82 -0.49
N TYR A 45 5.58 3.48 0.01
CA TYR A 45 4.47 3.03 -0.84
C TYR A 45 4.00 4.13 -1.79
N SER A 46 3.96 5.38 -1.31
CA SER A 46 3.62 6.53 -2.17
C SER A 46 4.65 6.72 -3.28
N VAL A 47 5.95 6.61 -2.97
CA VAL A 47 7.01 6.64 -3.99
C VAL A 47 6.84 5.49 -4.99
N ALA A 48 6.52 4.28 -4.53
CA ALA A 48 6.31 3.14 -5.43
C ALA A 48 5.11 3.36 -6.35
N ALA A 49 3.96 3.75 -5.81
CA ALA A 49 2.73 3.99 -6.58
C ALA A 49 2.90 5.13 -7.58
N LEU A 50 3.49 6.25 -7.16
CA LEU A 50 3.77 7.38 -8.05
C LEU A 50 4.80 7.05 -9.13
N SER A 51 5.78 6.18 -8.83
CA SER A 51 6.75 5.69 -9.83
C SER A 51 6.07 4.85 -10.92
N LEU A 52 5.12 3.98 -10.53
CA LEU A 52 4.35 3.21 -11.52
C LEU A 52 3.42 4.13 -12.31
N TRP A 53 2.77 5.07 -11.64
CA TRP A 53 1.90 6.04 -12.32
C TRP A 53 2.66 6.90 -13.32
N TYR A 54 3.88 7.31 -12.96
CA TYR A 54 4.77 8.02 -13.87
C TYR A 54 5.10 7.17 -15.11
N ALA A 55 5.48 5.90 -14.93
CA ALA A 55 5.75 4.99 -16.05
C ALA A 55 4.50 4.80 -16.95
N ILE A 56 3.30 4.70 -16.37
CA ILE A 56 2.02 4.62 -17.07
C ILE A 56 1.77 5.89 -17.92
N LEU A 57 1.96 7.08 -17.32
CA LEU A 57 1.72 8.36 -18.00
C LEU A 57 2.73 8.63 -19.11
N THR A 58 3.99 8.23 -18.92
CA THR A 58 5.05 8.34 -19.95
C THR A 58 5.00 7.22 -20.96
N LYS A 59 4.10 6.23 -20.78
CA LYS A 59 3.97 5.04 -21.65
C LYS A 59 5.29 4.30 -21.84
N ASP A 60 6.02 4.09 -20.71
CA ASP A 60 7.26 3.32 -20.70
C ASP A 60 6.94 1.83 -20.91
N PHE A 61 6.78 1.43 -22.18
CA PHE A 61 6.46 0.05 -22.55
C PHE A 61 7.59 -0.95 -22.28
N GLN A 62 8.75 -0.52 -21.80
CA GLN A 62 9.75 -1.44 -21.28
C GLN A 62 9.30 -2.06 -19.93
N VAL A 63 8.41 -1.37 -19.19
CA VAL A 63 7.76 -1.93 -18.00
C VAL A 63 6.62 -2.84 -18.48
N GLN A 64 6.69 -4.12 -18.15
CA GLN A 64 5.73 -5.14 -18.61
C GLN A 64 4.29 -4.73 -18.25
N TYR A 65 4.06 -4.27 -17.05
CA TYR A 65 2.74 -3.83 -16.59
C TYR A 65 2.15 -2.72 -17.47
N VAL A 66 2.97 -1.75 -17.87
CA VAL A 66 2.56 -0.64 -18.73
C VAL A 66 2.21 -1.14 -20.11
N ALA A 67 3.04 -2.01 -20.70
CA ALA A 67 2.79 -2.60 -22.02
C ALA A 67 1.52 -3.47 -22.06
N GLU A 68 1.17 -4.12 -20.96
CA GLU A 68 -0.02 -4.97 -20.88
C GLU A 68 -1.32 -4.20 -20.66
N ASN A 69 -1.27 -3.03 -19.96
CA ASN A 69 -2.46 -2.32 -19.50
C ASN A 69 -2.66 -0.94 -20.14
N THR A 70 -1.77 -0.49 -21.02
CA THR A 70 -1.92 0.80 -21.74
C THR A 70 -1.59 0.65 -23.21
N ASN A 71 -2.00 1.62 -24.04
CA ASN A 71 -1.56 1.77 -25.42
C ASN A 71 -1.50 3.25 -25.83
N LEU A 72 -0.97 3.54 -27.01
CA LEU A 72 -0.78 4.90 -27.50
C LEU A 72 -2.10 5.64 -27.75
N ALA A 73 -3.12 4.94 -28.23
CA ALA A 73 -4.41 5.50 -28.60
C ALA A 73 -5.37 5.72 -27.40
N MET A 74 -5.02 5.22 -26.22
CA MET A 74 -5.93 5.22 -25.06
C MET A 74 -6.15 6.63 -24.49
N PRO A 75 -7.41 7.04 -24.24
CA PRO A 75 -7.74 8.31 -23.60
C PRO A 75 -7.12 8.45 -22.21
N THR A 76 -6.67 9.66 -21.85
CA THR A 76 -5.92 9.94 -20.62
C THR A 76 -6.64 9.47 -19.34
N GLN A 77 -7.98 9.57 -19.30
CA GLN A 77 -8.76 9.11 -18.16
C GLN A 77 -8.59 7.60 -17.88
N TYR A 78 -8.49 6.77 -18.91
CA TYR A 78 -8.26 5.34 -18.79
C TYR A 78 -6.78 5.00 -18.57
N VAL A 79 -5.87 5.85 -19.08
CA VAL A 79 -4.45 5.76 -18.73
C VAL A 79 -4.27 5.93 -17.22
N LEU A 80 -4.92 6.91 -16.61
CA LEU A 80 -4.90 7.08 -15.15
C LEU A 80 -5.46 5.85 -14.40
N ALA A 81 -6.56 5.29 -14.90
CA ALA A 81 -7.20 4.10 -14.33
C ALA A 81 -6.38 2.82 -14.51
N SER A 82 -5.40 2.80 -15.41
CA SER A 82 -4.55 1.63 -15.62
C SER A 82 -3.69 1.27 -14.41
N LEU A 83 -3.50 2.18 -13.44
CA LEU A 83 -2.81 1.84 -12.19
C LEU A 83 -3.46 0.65 -11.47
N TRP A 84 -4.78 0.55 -11.50
CA TRP A 84 -5.55 -0.55 -10.91
C TRP A 84 -6.22 -1.44 -11.96
N GLY A 85 -5.86 -1.30 -13.23
CA GLY A 85 -6.45 -2.03 -14.33
C GLY A 85 -5.99 -3.47 -14.48
N GLY A 86 -4.86 -3.83 -13.87
CA GLY A 86 -4.30 -5.18 -13.85
C GLY A 86 -3.99 -5.63 -12.42
N GLN A 87 -3.76 -6.93 -12.24
CA GLN A 87 -3.55 -7.54 -10.93
C GLN A 87 -2.39 -6.91 -10.15
N ASN A 88 -1.21 -6.77 -10.78
CA ASN A 88 -0.01 -6.30 -10.09
C ASN A 88 -0.17 -4.85 -9.60
N GLY A 89 -0.74 -3.99 -10.42
CA GLY A 89 -1.03 -2.61 -10.04
C GLY A 89 -2.15 -2.50 -9.00
N SER A 90 -3.17 -3.34 -9.08
CA SER A 90 -4.24 -3.40 -8.09
C SER A 90 -3.70 -3.75 -6.70
N ILE A 91 -2.83 -4.74 -6.58
CA ILE A 91 -2.22 -5.14 -5.30
C ILE A 91 -1.34 -4.01 -4.75
N LEU A 92 -0.57 -3.32 -5.62
CA LEU A 92 0.17 -2.13 -5.22
C LEU A 92 -0.76 -1.03 -4.71
N PHE A 93 -1.85 -0.78 -5.41
CA PHE A 93 -2.84 0.23 -5.04
C PHE A 93 -3.50 -0.09 -3.69
N TRP A 94 -3.83 -1.36 -3.42
CA TRP A 94 -4.33 -1.80 -2.11
C TRP A 94 -3.33 -1.52 -0.99
N GLY A 95 -2.08 -1.93 -1.17
CA GLY A 95 -1.01 -1.69 -0.21
C GLY A 95 -0.78 -0.20 0.04
N TRP A 96 -0.86 0.62 -1.01
CA TRP A 96 -0.71 2.07 -0.90
C TRP A 96 -1.85 2.72 -0.12
N VAL A 97 -3.12 2.39 -0.42
CA VAL A 97 -4.29 2.89 0.33
C VAL A 97 -4.20 2.46 1.80
N LEU A 98 -3.82 1.20 2.06
CA LEU A 98 -3.61 0.71 3.43
C LEU A 98 -2.49 1.49 4.14
N ALA A 99 -1.37 1.75 3.47
CA ALA A 99 -0.27 2.52 4.04
C ALA A 99 -0.67 3.97 4.37
N ILE A 100 -1.51 4.61 3.54
CA ILE A 100 -2.10 5.93 3.81
C ILE A 100 -3.00 5.87 5.05
N TYR A 101 -3.90 4.91 5.14
CA TYR A 101 -4.77 4.75 6.32
C TYR A 101 -3.96 4.47 7.57
N THR A 102 -2.94 3.61 7.48
CA THR A 102 -2.04 3.30 8.58
C THR A 102 -1.29 4.53 9.06
N GLY A 103 -0.66 5.27 8.14
CA GLY A 103 0.05 6.52 8.46
C GLY A 103 -0.87 7.57 9.09
N THR A 104 -2.08 7.71 8.55
CA THR A 104 -3.12 8.62 9.06
C THR A 104 -3.57 8.22 10.46
N ALA A 105 -3.88 6.93 10.67
CA ALA A 105 -4.30 6.42 11.97
C ALA A 105 -3.22 6.68 13.04
N VAL A 106 -1.94 6.44 12.72
CA VAL A 106 -0.82 6.71 13.63
C VAL A 106 -0.66 8.21 13.88
N ALA A 107 -0.64 9.03 12.82
CA ALA A 107 -0.42 10.47 12.95
C ALA A 107 -1.46 11.15 13.88
N PHE A 108 -2.74 10.75 13.78
CA PHE A 108 -3.80 11.34 14.58
C PHE A 108 -3.97 10.74 15.98
N ASN A 109 -3.56 9.50 16.20
CA ASN A 109 -3.87 8.78 17.44
C ASN A 109 -2.68 8.51 18.35
N ARG A 110 -1.41 8.66 17.89
CA ARG A 110 -0.20 8.35 18.68
C ARG A 110 -0.08 9.07 20.02
N HIS A 111 -0.73 10.23 20.18
CA HIS A 111 -0.73 10.99 21.41
C HIS A 111 -1.99 10.75 22.27
N ARG A 112 -3.06 10.26 21.65
CA ARG A 112 -4.37 10.13 22.29
C ARG A 112 -4.58 8.74 22.94
N TYR A 113 -4.17 7.68 22.27
CA TYR A 113 -4.40 6.28 22.67
C TYR A 113 -3.08 5.53 22.84
N ARG A 114 -2.19 6.07 23.69
CA ARG A 114 -0.81 5.58 23.82
C ARG A 114 -0.68 4.10 24.17
N GLU A 115 -1.59 3.57 24.97
CA GLU A 115 -1.58 2.15 25.39
C GLU A 115 -2.02 1.21 24.28
N LEU A 116 -2.93 1.65 23.40
CA LEU A 116 -3.41 0.87 22.26
C LEU A 116 -2.47 0.97 21.05
N MET A 117 -1.83 2.12 20.87
CA MET A 117 -1.07 2.41 19.64
C MET A 117 0.00 1.40 19.28
N PRO A 118 0.79 0.82 20.18
CA PRO A 118 1.78 -0.19 19.82
C PRO A 118 1.15 -1.42 19.16
N TYR A 119 0.00 -1.86 19.61
CA TYR A 119 -0.73 -3.00 19.05
C TYR A 119 -1.40 -2.62 17.72
N VAL A 120 -2.00 -1.43 17.64
CA VAL A 120 -2.58 -0.91 16.38
C VAL A 120 -1.51 -0.82 15.29
N VAL A 121 -0.36 -0.23 15.62
CA VAL A 121 0.80 -0.13 14.71
C VAL A 121 1.25 -1.52 14.27
N ALA A 122 1.37 -2.46 15.19
CA ALA A 122 1.81 -3.82 14.87
C ALA A 122 0.88 -4.52 13.87
N VAL A 123 -0.45 -4.43 14.09
CA VAL A 123 -1.44 -5.07 13.20
C VAL A 123 -1.44 -4.42 11.82
N LEU A 124 -1.49 -3.09 11.75
CA LEU A 124 -1.52 -2.37 10.49
C LEU A 124 -0.19 -2.50 9.71
N ALA A 125 0.95 -2.45 10.41
CA ALA A 125 2.25 -2.65 9.80
C ALA A 125 2.43 -4.08 9.27
N ALA A 126 1.96 -5.10 10.00
CA ALA A 126 1.95 -6.50 9.52
C ALA A 126 1.09 -6.65 8.26
N SER A 127 -0.04 -5.95 8.18
CA SER A 127 -0.88 -5.93 6.97
C SER A 127 -0.16 -5.26 5.80
N CYS A 128 0.52 -4.13 6.02
CA CYS A 128 1.35 -3.48 4.99
C CYS A 128 2.52 -4.39 4.55
N PHE A 129 3.15 -5.09 5.49
CA PHE A 129 4.20 -6.09 5.21
C PHE A 129 3.69 -7.19 4.28
N PHE A 130 2.50 -7.72 4.54
CA PHE A 130 1.88 -8.75 3.70
C PHE A 130 1.68 -8.25 2.26
N PHE A 131 1.13 -7.04 2.06
CA PHE A 131 0.96 -6.49 0.73
C PHE A 131 2.29 -6.19 0.02
N ALA A 132 3.32 -5.73 0.75
CA ALA A 132 4.66 -5.54 0.20
C ALA A 132 5.28 -6.87 -0.26
N MET A 133 5.08 -7.92 0.54
CA MET A 133 5.51 -9.28 0.20
C MET A 133 4.83 -9.77 -1.08
N LEU A 134 3.51 -9.61 -1.21
CA LEU A 134 2.78 -9.96 -2.44
C LEU A 134 3.30 -9.20 -3.65
N ASN A 135 3.54 -7.89 -3.53
CA ASN A 135 4.07 -7.08 -4.63
C ASN A 135 5.47 -7.49 -5.07
N ILE A 136 6.33 -7.94 -4.14
CA ILE A 136 7.72 -8.29 -4.47
C ILE A 136 7.82 -9.71 -5.05
N PHE A 137 7.09 -10.67 -4.47
CA PHE A 137 7.30 -12.09 -4.79
C PHE A 137 6.24 -12.69 -5.74
N SER A 138 5.06 -12.08 -5.84
CA SER A 138 3.95 -12.67 -6.62
C SER A 138 3.37 -11.73 -7.67
N ALA A 139 3.45 -10.43 -7.48
CA ALA A 139 2.76 -9.45 -8.31
C ALA A 139 3.62 -8.19 -8.51
N ASP A 140 4.86 -8.36 -9.00
CA ASP A 140 5.78 -7.24 -9.24
C ASP A 140 5.31 -6.37 -10.43
N PRO A 141 4.88 -5.12 -10.16
CA PRO A 141 4.44 -4.21 -11.22
C PRO A 141 5.61 -3.53 -11.95
N PHE A 142 6.86 -3.74 -11.49
CA PHE A 142 8.07 -3.10 -12.04
C PHE A 142 8.92 -4.04 -12.90
N THR A 143 8.44 -5.26 -13.16
CA THR A 143 9.12 -6.20 -14.06
C THR A 143 9.35 -5.55 -15.42
N ARG A 144 10.57 -5.67 -15.96
CA ARG A 144 10.95 -5.12 -17.24
C ARG A 144 11.02 -6.19 -18.30
N LEU A 145 10.55 -5.85 -19.51
CA LEU A 145 10.70 -6.68 -20.69
C LEU A 145 12.16 -6.61 -21.21
N SER A 146 12.61 -7.68 -21.86
CA SER A 146 13.92 -7.73 -22.54
C SER A 146 13.95 -6.89 -23.81
N PHE A 147 12.80 -6.47 -24.33
CA PHE A 147 12.63 -5.61 -25.50
C PHE A 147 11.55 -4.56 -25.21
N THR A 148 11.58 -3.45 -25.93
CA THR A 148 10.54 -2.41 -25.79
C THR A 148 9.55 -2.54 -26.95
N PRO A 149 8.29 -2.92 -26.69
CA PRO A 149 7.24 -2.92 -27.72
C PRO A 149 7.01 -1.52 -28.28
N THR A 150 6.62 -1.44 -29.56
CA THR A 150 6.25 -0.16 -30.20
C THR A 150 4.93 0.40 -29.70
N ASP A 151 4.02 -0.45 -29.22
CA ASP A 151 2.75 -0.09 -28.57
C ASP A 151 2.37 -1.15 -27.55
N GLY A 152 1.46 -0.81 -26.64
CA GLY A 152 0.95 -1.73 -25.63
C GLY A 152 -0.38 -2.37 -26.04
N ARG A 153 -0.82 -3.38 -25.24
CA ARG A 153 -2.05 -4.12 -25.48
C ARG A 153 -3.31 -3.32 -25.18
N GLY A 154 -3.20 -2.32 -24.31
CA GLY A 154 -4.31 -1.52 -23.83
C GLY A 154 -5.04 -2.13 -22.64
N LEU A 155 -5.86 -1.30 -21.98
CA LEU A 155 -6.69 -1.69 -20.86
C LEU A 155 -7.82 -2.61 -21.33
N ASN A 156 -8.20 -3.56 -20.47
CA ASN A 156 -9.36 -4.42 -20.72
C ASN A 156 -10.60 -3.57 -21.11
N PRO A 157 -11.27 -3.86 -22.23
CA PRO A 157 -12.42 -3.08 -22.72
C PRO A 157 -13.53 -2.89 -21.67
N ILE A 158 -13.75 -3.85 -20.79
CA ILE A 158 -14.75 -3.75 -19.70
C ILE A 158 -14.40 -2.61 -18.74
N LEU A 159 -13.10 -2.35 -18.52
CA LEU A 159 -12.64 -1.27 -17.64
C LEU A 159 -12.63 0.11 -18.34
N GLN A 160 -12.85 0.16 -19.65
CA GLN A 160 -12.96 1.40 -20.41
C GLN A 160 -14.38 2.00 -20.34
N HIS A 161 -14.98 1.95 -19.17
CA HIS A 161 -16.25 2.59 -18.86
C HIS A 161 -16.09 3.45 -17.59
N PRO A 162 -16.61 4.69 -17.54
CA PRO A 162 -16.38 5.60 -16.41
C PRO A 162 -16.69 5.00 -15.04
N TYR A 163 -17.80 4.28 -14.90
CA TYR A 163 -18.17 3.64 -13.63
C TYR A 163 -17.22 2.50 -13.26
N MET A 164 -16.75 1.73 -14.25
CA MET A 164 -15.82 0.63 -14.01
C MET A 164 -14.40 1.13 -13.71
N ALA A 165 -14.04 2.32 -14.20
CA ALA A 165 -12.78 2.96 -13.84
C ALA A 165 -12.76 3.47 -12.39
N ILE A 166 -13.90 3.97 -11.87
CA ILE A 166 -14.02 4.54 -10.53
C ILE A 166 -14.34 3.46 -9.47
N HIS A 167 -15.05 2.39 -9.85
CA HIS A 167 -15.50 1.35 -8.93
C HIS A 167 -14.37 0.71 -8.11
N PRO A 168 -13.22 0.25 -8.69
CA PRO A 168 -12.17 -0.38 -7.92
C PRO A 168 -11.55 0.51 -6.85
N PRO A 169 -11.19 1.79 -7.11
CA PRO A 169 -10.69 2.68 -6.06
C PRO A 169 -11.66 2.85 -4.88
N LEU A 170 -12.96 3.00 -5.14
CA LEU A 170 -13.97 3.14 -4.09
C LEU A 170 -14.13 1.84 -3.29
N LEU A 171 -14.13 0.69 -3.97
CA LEU A 171 -14.19 -0.61 -3.33
C LEU A 171 -12.98 -0.82 -2.42
N TYR A 172 -11.77 -0.53 -2.92
CA TYR A 172 -10.55 -0.68 -2.14
C TYR A 172 -10.50 0.28 -0.96
N ALA A 173 -10.91 1.53 -1.15
CA ALA A 173 -11.00 2.48 -0.04
C ALA A 173 -11.92 1.97 1.08
N GLY A 174 -13.08 1.41 0.73
CA GLY A 174 -14.02 0.84 1.70
C GLY A 174 -13.48 -0.41 2.38
N MET A 175 -13.06 -1.41 1.60
CA MET A 175 -12.58 -2.69 2.15
C MET A 175 -11.33 -2.52 3.00
N VAL A 176 -10.33 -1.81 2.49
CA VAL A 176 -9.06 -1.58 3.18
C VAL A 176 -9.26 -0.69 4.41
N GLY A 177 -10.23 0.25 4.34
CA GLY A 177 -10.58 1.10 5.47
C GLY A 177 -11.02 0.32 6.71
N MET A 178 -11.60 -0.88 6.53
CA MET A 178 -11.97 -1.76 7.64
C MET A 178 -10.77 -2.30 8.42
N ALA A 179 -9.55 -2.25 7.86
CA ALA A 179 -8.35 -2.66 8.59
C ALA A 179 -8.08 -1.77 9.82
N VAL A 180 -8.47 -0.50 9.78
CA VAL A 180 -8.24 0.43 10.91
C VAL A 180 -9.10 0.05 12.13
N PRO A 181 -10.45 -0.02 12.05
CA PRO A 181 -11.25 -0.45 13.20
C PRO A 181 -10.91 -1.87 13.65
N PHE A 182 -10.57 -2.78 12.72
CA PHE A 182 -10.09 -4.12 13.06
C PHE A 182 -8.83 -4.05 13.92
N ALA A 183 -7.84 -3.23 13.55
CA ALA A 183 -6.60 -3.08 14.31
C ALA A 183 -6.84 -2.51 15.70
N PHE A 184 -7.74 -1.53 15.84
CA PHE A 184 -8.14 -1.01 17.16
C PHE A 184 -8.86 -2.06 17.99
N GLY A 185 -9.74 -2.88 17.41
CA GLY A 185 -10.41 -3.99 18.10
C GLY A 185 -9.40 -5.02 18.62
N ILE A 186 -8.45 -5.45 17.80
CA ILE A 186 -7.36 -6.36 18.21
C ILE A 186 -6.50 -5.71 19.31
N ALA A 187 -6.18 -4.42 19.17
CA ALA A 187 -5.40 -3.69 20.17
C ALA A 187 -6.12 -3.63 21.54
N ALA A 188 -7.42 -3.35 21.55
CA ALA A 188 -8.23 -3.33 22.78
C ALA A 188 -8.25 -4.71 23.46
N LEU A 189 -8.40 -5.78 22.70
CA LEU A 189 -8.34 -7.15 23.22
C LEU A 189 -6.95 -7.49 23.77
N ALA A 190 -5.89 -7.15 23.04
CA ALA A 190 -4.52 -7.45 23.43
C ALA A 190 -4.06 -6.67 24.68
N SER A 191 -4.49 -5.41 24.80
CA SER A 191 -4.18 -4.55 25.95
C SER A 191 -5.13 -4.75 27.15
N ARG A 192 -6.21 -5.51 26.96
CA ARG A 192 -7.29 -5.71 27.95
C ARG A 192 -8.00 -4.41 28.35
N LEU A 193 -7.96 -3.39 27.52
CA LEU A 193 -8.66 -2.12 27.70
C LEU A 193 -10.01 -2.20 26.97
N LEU A 194 -10.98 -2.83 27.63
CA LEU A 194 -12.32 -3.06 27.06
C LEU A 194 -13.38 -2.06 27.57
N ASP A 195 -13.05 -1.30 28.61
CA ASP A 195 -13.97 -0.39 29.28
C ASP A 195 -13.55 1.07 29.05
N ASN A 196 -13.98 1.63 27.91
CA ASN A 196 -14.04 3.09 27.72
C ASN A 196 -14.96 3.46 26.57
#